data_b4e2eecd085b4f9749134d1b356df19c
#
_entry.id   b4e2eecd085b4f9749134d1b356df19c
#
_cell.length_a   1.000
_cell.length_b   1.000
_cell.length_c   1.000
_cell.angle_alpha   90.00
_cell.angle_beta   90.00
_cell.angle_gamma   90.00
#
_symmetry.space_group_name_H-M   'P 1'
#
loop_
_entity.id
_entity.type
_entity.pdbx_description
1 polymer ?
#
loop_
_entity_poly.entity_id
_entity_poly.type
_entity_poly.pdbx_seq_one_letter_code
_entity_poly.pdbx_strand_id
1 'polypeptide(L)'
;TSTESMQILSSALTTHTKLVSKEFFNNENNMNKFIQNINKLMAHGSYVTKRQSTKLLASLIVIRSNNQLMNTYINSLDNLKLIMVLMTDKSKNLQHEAFNVFKVIVANPRKSKPVFDILVKNREKLLKYFETFGLECQEPTFIDEKEFIVQEIESLPRIVSSNNIDGNANVTTSPTGNVAAAQDM
;
A
#
# COMPACT_ATOMS: atom_id res chain seq x y z
N THR A 1 -0.54 24.19 21.96
CA THR A 1 -1.56 23.61 21.06
C THR A 1 -1.08 22.30 20.43
N SER A 2 -1.99 21.51 19.89
CA SER A 2 -1.65 20.27 19.17
C SER A 2 -0.66 20.52 18.03
N THR A 3 -0.79 21.63 17.34
CA THR A 3 0.12 22.02 16.24
C THR A 3 1.53 22.32 16.75
N GLU A 4 1.68 23.05 17.83
CA GLU A 4 2.99 23.34 18.43
C GLU A 4 3.66 22.07 18.93
N SER A 5 2.91 21.17 19.58
CA SER A 5 3.43 19.88 20.04
C SER A 5 3.92 19.04 18.88
N MET A 6 3.21 19.00 17.75
CA MET A 6 3.63 18.30 16.55
C MET A 6 4.87 18.93 15.89
N GLN A 7 4.99 20.26 15.91
CA GLN A 7 6.20 20.95 15.41
C GLN A 7 7.42 20.62 16.26
N ILE A 8 7.27 20.62 17.59
CA ILE A 8 8.36 20.26 18.52
C ILE A 8 8.77 18.80 18.29
N LEU A 9 7.81 17.88 18.20
CA LEU A 9 8.08 16.47 17.95
C LEU A 9 8.78 16.27 16.61
N SER A 10 8.30 16.92 15.55
CA SER A 10 8.90 16.86 14.22
C SER A 10 10.35 17.35 14.25
N SER A 11 10.59 18.50 14.89
CA SER A 11 11.94 19.06 15.04
C SER A 11 12.86 18.13 15.83
N ALA A 12 12.38 17.56 16.95
CA ALA A 12 13.16 16.64 17.76
C ALA A 12 13.57 15.37 16.99
N LEU A 13 12.67 14.83 16.19
CA LEU A 13 12.91 13.58 15.44
C LEU A 13 13.70 13.78 14.15
N THR A 14 13.74 14.98 13.56
CA THR A 14 14.37 15.25 12.28
C THR A 14 15.69 16.01 12.36
N THR A 15 16.03 16.64 13.49
CA THR A 15 17.26 17.44 13.63
C THR A 15 18.50 16.58 13.79
N HIS A 16 18.46 15.57 14.66
CA HIS A 16 19.58 14.67 14.94
C HIS A 16 19.29 13.24 14.47
N THR A 17 19.10 13.08 13.18
CA THR A 17 18.56 11.85 12.58
C THR A 17 19.33 10.57 12.92
N LYS A 18 20.68 10.64 12.95
CA LYS A 18 21.50 9.47 13.29
C LYS A 18 21.36 9.07 14.77
N LEU A 19 21.30 10.06 15.66
CA LEU A 19 21.14 9.82 17.09
C LEU A 19 19.75 9.28 17.39
N VAL A 20 18.71 9.88 16.81
CA VAL A 20 17.31 9.44 16.95
C VAL A 20 17.14 8.01 16.43
N SER A 21 17.72 7.69 15.29
CA SER A 21 17.70 6.35 14.75
C SER A 21 18.36 5.35 15.69
N LYS A 22 19.59 5.65 16.13
CA LYS A 22 20.37 4.75 16.99
C LYS A 22 19.72 4.53 18.36
N GLU A 23 19.30 5.59 19.03
CA GLU A 23 18.87 5.54 20.43
C GLU A 23 17.35 5.30 20.56
N PHE A 24 16.57 5.61 19.56
CA PHE A 24 15.11 5.51 19.60
C PHE A 24 14.54 4.47 18.64
N PHE A 25 14.75 4.62 17.32
CA PHE A 25 14.13 3.72 16.35
C PHE A 25 14.79 2.35 16.21
N ASN A 26 16.05 2.18 16.60
CA ASN A 26 16.69 0.87 16.65
C ASN A 26 16.27 0.06 17.90
N ASN A 27 15.58 0.69 18.85
CA ASN A 27 14.90 -0.01 19.92
C ASN A 27 13.52 -0.44 19.44
N GLU A 28 13.29 -1.75 19.29
CA GLU A 28 12.05 -2.30 18.75
C GLU A 28 10.80 -1.87 19.53
N ASN A 29 10.88 -1.83 20.85
CA ASN A 29 9.76 -1.42 21.70
C ASN A 29 9.41 0.08 21.47
N ASN A 30 10.41 0.95 21.41
CA ASN A 30 10.20 2.36 21.11
C ASN A 30 9.63 2.57 19.71
N MET A 31 10.19 1.87 18.73
CA MET A 31 9.73 1.92 17.34
C MET A 31 8.26 1.47 17.21
N ASN A 32 7.91 0.34 17.82
CA ASN A 32 6.55 -0.20 17.78
C ASN A 32 5.55 0.73 18.49
N LYS A 33 5.91 1.30 19.62
CA LYS A 33 5.09 2.31 20.31
C LYS A 33 4.90 3.57 19.45
N PHE A 34 5.97 4.01 18.80
CA PHE A 34 5.88 5.15 17.88
C PHE A 34 4.92 4.87 16.74
N ILE A 35 5.03 3.72 16.07
CA ILE A 35 4.14 3.31 14.97
C ILE A 35 2.68 3.26 15.44
N GLN A 36 2.40 2.65 16.58
CA GLN A 36 1.05 2.59 17.14
C GLN A 36 0.48 3.98 17.39
N ASN A 37 1.27 4.86 18.01
CA ASN A 37 0.83 6.21 18.33
C ASN A 37 0.63 7.08 17.09
N ILE A 38 1.54 7.03 16.12
CA ILE A 38 1.40 7.81 14.89
C ILE A 38 0.18 7.33 14.08
N ASN A 39 -0.02 6.01 13.98
CA ASN A 39 -1.19 5.44 13.32
C ASN A 39 -2.50 5.86 13.99
N LYS A 40 -2.54 5.89 15.31
CA LYS A 40 -3.70 6.37 16.06
C LYS A 40 -4.02 7.84 15.76
N LEU A 41 -3.00 8.69 15.70
CA LEU A 41 -3.17 10.09 15.33
C LEU A 41 -3.65 10.26 13.89
N MET A 42 -3.13 9.44 12.97
CA MET A 42 -3.54 9.45 11.56
C MET A 42 -4.96 8.92 11.36
N ALA A 43 -5.40 7.94 12.14
CA ALA A 43 -6.72 7.34 12.04
C ALA A 43 -7.81 8.19 12.71
N HIS A 44 -7.55 8.74 13.89
CA HIS A 44 -8.56 9.31 14.79
C HIS A 44 -8.33 10.77 15.17
N GLY A 45 -7.25 11.39 14.76
CA GLY A 45 -6.96 12.79 15.03
C GLY A 45 -7.90 13.75 14.30
N SER A 46 -7.86 15.03 14.71
CA SER A 46 -8.44 16.09 13.90
C SER A 46 -7.80 16.14 12.50
N TYR A 47 -8.43 16.85 11.57
CA TYR A 47 -7.83 17.02 10.23
C TYR A 47 -6.38 17.51 10.28
N VAL A 48 -6.10 18.52 11.10
CA VAL A 48 -4.74 19.08 11.25
C VAL A 48 -3.78 18.02 11.81
N THR A 49 -4.22 17.29 12.83
CA THR A 49 -3.42 16.22 13.44
C THR A 49 -3.15 15.08 12.45
N LYS A 50 -4.16 14.65 11.70
CA LYS A 50 -4.00 13.62 10.66
C LYS A 50 -2.97 14.05 9.62
N ARG A 51 -3.09 15.27 9.11
CA ARG A 51 -2.18 15.80 8.10
C ARG A 51 -0.75 15.91 8.61
N GLN A 52 -0.55 16.49 9.78
CA GLN A 52 0.79 16.69 10.35
C GLN A 52 1.46 15.36 10.72
N SER A 53 0.71 14.41 11.30
CA SER A 53 1.27 13.09 11.63
C SER A 53 1.61 12.29 10.39
N THR A 54 0.80 12.33 9.36
CA THR A 54 1.09 11.68 8.07
C THR A 54 2.34 12.30 7.41
N LYS A 55 2.44 13.62 7.42
CA LYS A 55 3.62 14.34 6.92
C LYS A 55 4.88 13.98 7.69
N LEU A 56 4.81 13.92 9.02
CA LEU A 56 5.93 13.53 9.86
C LEU A 56 6.39 12.11 9.53
N LEU A 57 5.47 11.16 9.45
CA LEU A 57 5.79 9.78 9.09
C LEU A 57 6.46 9.70 7.72
N ALA A 58 5.92 10.36 6.71
CA ALA A 58 6.48 10.40 5.36
C ALA A 58 7.92 10.94 5.36
N SER A 59 8.19 11.98 6.15
CA SER A 59 9.53 12.55 6.26
C SER A 59 10.52 11.63 6.99
N LEU A 60 10.06 10.88 8.00
CA LEU A 60 10.92 9.99 8.78
C LEU A 60 11.32 8.72 8.03
N ILE A 61 10.40 8.09 7.30
CA ILE A 61 10.68 6.83 6.62
C ILE A 61 11.63 6.96 5.42
N VAL A 62 11.78 8.16 4.86
CA VAL A 62 12.74 8.42 3.77
C VAL A 62 14.15 8.77 4.26
N ILE A 63 14.32 9.01 5.55
CA ILE A 63 15.63 9.25 6.14
C ILE A 63 16.42 7.93 6.17
N ARG A 64 17.57 7.90 5.52
CA ARG A 64 18.38 6.69 5.36
C ARG A 64 18.73 6.00 6.68
N SER A 65 19.02 6.76 7.73
CA SER A 65 19.32 6.20 9.05
C SER A 65 18.12 5.50 9.72
N ASN A 66 16.89 5.82 9.29
CA ASN A 66 15.65 5.21 9.79
C ASN A 66 15.21 3.98 8.99
N ASN A 67 16.15 3.27 8.37
CA ASN A 67 15.85 2.13 7.53
C ASN A 67 15.04 1.02 8.24
N GLN A 68 15.29 0.80 9.52
CA GLN A 68 14.54 -0.19 10.31
C GLN A 68 13.08 0.25 10.51
N LEU A 69 12.84 1.52 10.83
CA LEU A 69 11.50 2.10 10.91
C LEU A 69 10.78 1.96 9.56
N MET A 70 11.44 2.35 8.47
CA MET A 70 10.90 2.23 7.12
C MET A 70 10.48 0.79 6.81
N ASN A 71 11.39 -0.17 6.93
CA ASN A 71 11.13 -1.58 6.61
C ASN A 71 10.00 -2.16 7.45
N THR A 72 9.93 -1.84 8.73
CA THR A 72 8.86 -2.30 9.61
C THR A 72 7.51 -1.71 9.19
N TYR A 73 7.48 -0.40 8.91
CA TYR A 73 6.23 0.29 8.56
C TYR A 73 5.65 -0.18 7.23
N ILE A 74 6.47 -0.21 6.18
CA ILE A 74 6.00 -0.48 4.80
C ILE A 74 5.64 -1.95 4.53
N ASN A 75 6.01 -2.86 5.40
CA ASN A 75 5.68 -4.29 5.27
C ASN A 75 4.48 -4.72 6.11
N SER A 76 3.80 -3.79 6.77
CA SER A 76 2.58 -4.05 7.54
C SER A 76 1.33 -3.85 6.69
N LEU A 77 0.49 -4.88 6.65
CA LEU A 77 -0.81 -4.83 5.97
C LEU A 77 -1.73 -3.76 6.57
N ASP A 78 -1.77 -3.66 7.90
CA ASP A 78 -2.64 -2.71 8.58
C ASP A 78 -2.22 -1.26 8.31
N ASN A 79 -0.91 -1.02 8.23
CA ASN A 79 -0.37 0.28 7.85
C ASN A 79 -0.75 0.65 6.40
N LEU A 80 -0.63 -0.29 5.47
CA LEU A 80 -1.05 -0.08 4.08
C LEU A 80 -2.54 0.26 3.98
N LYS A 81 -3.38 -0.48 4.69
CA LYS A 81 -4.84 -0.21 4.72
C LYS A 81 -5.15 1.19 5.24
N LEU A 82 -4.49 1.62 6.31
CA LEU A 82 -4.64 2.97 6.85
C LEU A 82 -4.24 4.03 5.81
N ILE A 83 -3.11 3.88 5.16
CA ILE A 83 -2.64 4.81 4.13
C ILE A 83 -3.61 4.86 2.95
N MET A 84 -4.11 3.73 2.48
CA MET A 84 -5.10 3.68 1.40
C MET A 84 -6.41 4.39 1.79
N VAL A 85 -6.87 4.27 3.04
CA VAL A 85 -8.03 5.02 3.54
C VAL A 85 -7.78 6.52 3.52
N LEU A 86 -6.59 6.98 3.97
CA LEU A 86 -6.23 8.40 3.96
C LEU A 86 -6.12 8.97 2.54
N MET A 87 -5.73 8.16 1.57
CA MET A 87 -5.72 8.57 0.16
C MET A 87 -7.11 8.84 -0.40
N THR A 88 -8.17 8.35 0.24
CA THR A 88 -9.57 8.61 -0.14
C THR A 88 -10.24 9.71 0.68
N ASP A 89 -9.48 10.41 1.52
CA ASP A 89 -10.00 11.53 2.31
C ASP A 89 -10.50 12.68 1.41
N LYS A 90 -11.41 13.49 1.94
CA LYS A 90 -11.95 14.65 1.22
C LYS A 90 -10.91 15.73 0.97
N SER A 91 -9.88 15.81 1.82
CA SER A 91 -8.81 16.77 1.72
C SER A 91 -7.73 16.33 0.74
N LYS A 92 -7.54 17.10 -0.32
CA LYS A 92 -6.45 16.88 -1.28
C LYS A 92 -5.08 16.94 -0.61
N ASN A 93 -4.88 17.83 0.36
CA ASN A 93 -3.62 17.93 1.09
C ASN A 93 -3.32 16.66 1.87
N LEU A 94 -4.32 16.06 2.53
CA LEU A 94 -4.14 14.79 3.25
C LEU A 94 -3.92 13.63 2.27
N GLN A 95 -4.60 13.61 1.14
CA GLN A 95 -4.35 12.63 0.08
C GLN A 95 -2.90 12.67 -0.40
N HIS A 96 -2.34 13.86 -0.62
CA HIS A 96 -0.94 14.02 -1.04
C HIS A 96 0.05 13.57 0.03
N GLU A 97 -0.19 13.88 1.30
CA GLU A 97 0.67 13.40 2.39
C GLU A 97 0.61 11.86 2.52
N ALA A 98 -0.57 11.27 2.37
CA ALA A 98 -0.73 9.82 2.36
C ALA A 98 -0.03 9.18 1.14
N PHE A 99 -0.10 9.81 -0.02
CA PHE A 99 0.62 9.37 -1.22
C PHE A 99 2.14 9.34 -1.01
N ASN A 100 2.70 10.28 -0.27
CA ASN A 100 4.13 10.29 0.07
C ASN A 100 4.56 9.05 0.87
N VAL A 101 3.69 8.49 1.69
CA VAL A 101 3.92 7.20 2.36
C VAL A 101 3.67 6.03 1.42
N PHE A 102 2.58 6.08 0.66
CA PHE A 102 2.19 5.04 -0.30
C PHE A 102 3.28 4.77 -1.35
N LYS A 103 3.95 5.82 -1.83
CA LYS A 103 5.09 5.68 -2.76
C LYS A 103 6.16 4.75 -2.23
N VAL A 104 6.52 4.87 -0.97
CA VAL A 104 7.56 4.04 -0.35
C VAL A 104 7.12 2.58 -0.25
N ILE A 105 5.84 2.34 0.04
CA ILE A 105 5.27 0.99 0.09
C ILE A 105 5.30 0.32 -1.29
N VAL A 106 4.83 1.03 -2.32
CA VAL A 106 4.76 0.48 -3.69
C VAL A 106 6.14 0.32 -4.31
N ALA A 107 7.05 1.24 -4.06
CA ALA A 107 8.43 1.17 -4.56
C ALA A 107 9.29 0.10 -3.89
N ASN A 108 8.84 -0.50 -2.79
CA ASN A 108 9.58 -1.55 -2.09
C ASN A 108 9.69 -2.81 -2.99
N PRO A 109 10.90 -3.22 -3.39
CA PRO A 109 11.09 -4.41 -4.21
C PRO A 109 10.86 -5.72 -3.44
N ARG A 110 10.88 -5.66 -2.10
CA ARG A 110 10.73 -6.80 -1.20
C ARG A 110 9.48 -6.66 -0.34
N LYS A 111 8.33 -6.51 -0.99
CA LYS A 111 7.05 -6.43 -0.29
C LYS A 111 6.76 -7.71 0.47
N SER A 112 6.22 -7.58 1.69
CA SER A 112 5.63 -8.73 2.38
C SER A 112 4.47 -9.30 1.55
N LYS A 113 4.22 -10.61 1.68
CA LYS A 113 3.12 -11.26 0.94
C LYS A 113 1.76 -10.61 1.19
N PRO A 114 1.34 -10.29 2.44
CA PRO A 114 0.07 -9.63 2.69
C PRO A 114 -0.06 -8.26 2.00
N VAL A 115 1.03 -7.46 2.00
CA VAL A 115 1.07 -6.16 1.31
C VAL A 115 0.95 -6.34 -0.20
N PHE A 116 1.73 -7.25 -0.77
CA PHE A 116 1.68 -7.57 -2.19
C PHE A 116 0.28 -8.03 -2.62
N ASP A 117 -0.32 -8.95 -1.88
CA ASP A 117 -1.65 -9.51 -2.19
C ASP A 117 -2.74 -8.43 -2.18
N ILE A 118 -2.70 -7.48 -1.25
CA ILE A 118 -3.67 -6.35 -1.21
C ILE A 118 -3.46 -5.40 -2.38
N LEU A 119 -2.23 -5.10 -2.75
CA LEU A 119 -1.95 -4.27 -3.94
C LEU A 119 -2.46 -4.94 -5.21
N VAL A 120 -2.21 -6.23 -5.39
CA VAL A 120 -2.73 -7.02 -6.52
C VAL A 120 -4.26 -7.01 -6.54
N LYS A 121 -4.90 -7.26 -5.40
CA LYS A 121 -6.36 -7.25 -5.27
C LYS A 121 -6.99 -5.90 -5.63
N ASN A 122 -6.31 -4.81 -5.32
CA ASN A 122 -6.79 -3.46 -5.58
C ASN A 122 -6.19 -2.81 -6.84
N ARG A 123 -5.45 -3.56 -7.64
CA ARG A 123 -4.74 -3.06 -8.82
C ARG A 123 -5.60 -2.16 -9.70
N GLU A 124 -6.74 -2.65 -10.17
CA GLU A 124 -7.61 -1.89 -11.08
C GLU A 124 -8.24 -0.65 -10.41
N LYS A 125 -8.57 -0.76 -9.12
CA LYS A 125 -9.10 0.38 -8.35
C LYS A 125 -8.03 1.46 -8.15
N LEU A 126 -6.79 1.05 -7.91
CA LEU A 126 -5.66 1.96 -7.76
C LEU A 126 -5.35 2.67 -9.08
N LEU A 127 -5.32 1.96 -10.20
CA LEU A 127 -5.12 2.58 -11.52
C LEU A 127 -6.20 3.61 -11.82
N LYS A 128 -7.47 3.26 -11.57
CA LYS A 128 -8.58 4.20 -11.72
C LYS A 128 -8.46 5.42 -10.79
N TYR A 129 -8.02 5.23 -9.56
CA TYR A 129 -7.77 6.33 -8.61
C TYR A 129 -6.74 7.31 -9.18
N PHE A 130 -5.63 6.81 -9.72
CA PHE A 130 -4.56 7.65 -10.24
C PHE A 130 -4.91 8.38 -11.54
N GLU A 131 -5.97 7.99 -12.26
CA GLU A 131 -6.47 8.76 -13.42
C GLU A 131 -6.86 10.19 -13.03
N THR A 132 -7.38 10.38 -11.83
CA THR A 132 -7.89 11.68 -11.36
C THR A 132 -7.09 12.30 -10.22
N PHE A 133 -6.23 11.51 -9.55
CA PHE A 133 -5.44 11.98 -8.42
C PHE A 133 -4.36 12.97 -8.87
N GLY A 134 -4.33 14.13 -8.20
CA GLY A 134 -3.24 15.09 -8.34
C GLY A 134 -3.16 15.81 -9.68
N LEU A 135 -4.25 15.84 -10.48
CA LEU A 135 -4.27 16.52 -11.77
C LEU A 135 -4.03 18.04 -11.66
N GLU A 136 -4.32 18.61 -10.49
CA GLU A 136 -4.05 20.00 -10.17
C GLU A 136 -2.58 20.31 -9.90
N CYS A 137 -1.77 19.31 -9.60
CA CYS A 137 -0.36 19.46 -9.27
C CYS A 137 0.50 19.40 -10.54
N GLN A 138 1.14 20.52 -10.87
CA GLN A 138 2.00 20.67 -12.04
C GLN A 138 3.50 20.57 -11.71
N GLU A 139 3.83 20.20 -10.48
CA GLU A 139 5.21 20.03 -10.05
C GLU A 139 5.84 18.82 -10.78
N PRO A 140 6.97 19.01 -11.49
CA PRO A 140 7.58 17.93 -12.28
C PRO A 140 7.94 16.71 -11.44
N THR A 141 8.49 16.91 -10.25
CA THR A 141 8.85 15.81 -9.33
C THR A 141 7.62 14.97 -8.97
N PHE A 142 6.48 15.61 -8.67
CA PHE A 142 5.25 14.90 -8.36
C PHE A 142 4.74 14.10 -9.56
N ILE A 143 4.79 14.69 -10.76
CA ILE A 143 4.35 14.01 -12.00
C ILE A 143 5.19 12.76 -12.26
N ASP A 144 6.52 12.88 -12.16
CA ASP A 144 7.45 11.76 -12.37
C ASP A 144 7.23 10.65 -11.32
N GLU A 145 7.07 11.01 -10.06
CA GLU A 145 6.79 10.06 -8.98
C GLU A 145 5.46 9.32 -9.17
N LYS A 146 4.41 10.06 -9.55
CA LYS A 146 3.10 9.47 -9.83
C LYS A 146 3.17 8.51 -11.00
N GLU A 147 3.83 8.89 -12.10
CA GLU A 147 4.01 8.04 -13.26
C GLU A 147 4.76 6.75 -12.91
N PHE A 148 5.84 6.86 -12.15
CA PHE A 148 6.60 5.70 -11.66
C PHE A 148 5.72 4.76 -10.84
N ILE A 149 4.91 5.27 -9.92
CA ILE A 149 4.02 4.47 -9.09
C ILE A 149 2.92 3.81 -9.92
N VAL A 150 2.35 4.50 -10.91
CA VAL A 150 1.38 3.90 -11.83
C VAL A 150 2.01 2.74 -12.59
N GLN A 151 3.21 2.89 -13.13
CA GLN A 151 3.94 1.82 -13.81
C GLN A 151 4.21 0.62 -12.89
N GLU A 152 4.60 0.85 -11.64
CA GLU A 152 4.78 -0.22 -10.65
C GLU A 152 3.47 -0.99 -10.38
N ILE A 153 2.34 -0.28 -10.30
CA ILE A 153 1.02 -0.91 -10.11
C ILE A 153 0.59 -1.66 -11.38
N GLU A 154 0.83 -1.12 -12.56
CA GLU A 154 0.56 -1.79 -13.84
C GLU A 154 1.31 -3.09 -14.00
N SER A 155 2.53 -3.16 -13.48
CA SER A 155 3.38 -4.36 -13.50
C SER A 155 2.93 -5.47 -12.54
N LEU A 156 2.01 -5.17 -11.62
CA LEU A 156 1.43 -6.18 -10.72
C LEU A 156 0.57 -7.18 -11.52
N PRO A 157 0.50 -8.46 -11.06
CA PRO A 157 -0.35 -9.46 -11.70
C PRO A 157 -1.82 -9.04 -11.73
N ARG A 158 -2.52 -9.42 -12.81
CA ARG A 158 -3.98 -9.29 -12.89
C ARG A 158 -4.64 -10.51 -12.27
N ILE A 159 -5.68 -10.30 -11.47
CA ILE A 159 -6.55 -11.38 -11.04
C ILE A 159 -7.48 -11.69 -12.21
N VAL A 160 -7.25 -12.81 -12.88
CA VAL A 160 -8.20 -13.36 -13.85
C VAL A 160 -9.33 -14.00 -13.06
N SER A 161 -10.50 -13.36 -13.03
CA SER A 161 -11.70 -14.00 -12.51
C SER A 161 -12.02 -15.18 -13.41
N SER A 162 -11.88 -16.40 -12.89
CA SER A 162 -12.30 -17.63 -13.56
C SER A 162 -13.83 -17.76 -13.52
N ASN A 163 -14.52 -16.80 -14.12
CA ASN A 163 -15.97 -16.87 -14.33
C ASN A 163 -16.22 -17.09 -15.81
N ASN A 164 -16.04 -18.35 -16.28
CA ASN A 164 -16.71 -18.93 -17.42
C ASN A 164 -16.34 -20.42 -17.50
N ILE A 165 -16.78 -21.21 -16.54
CA ILE A 165 -17.07 -22.62 -16.75
C ILE A 165 -18.48 -22.83 -16.20
N ASP A 166 -19.46 -22.37 -16.94
CA ASP A 166 -20.81 -22.87 -16.81
C ASP A 166 -21.40 -23.03 -18.21
N GLY A 167 -21.69 -24.26 -18.50
CA GLY A 167 -22.78 -24.60 -19.38
C GLY A 167 -22.44 -24.90 -20.83
N ASN A 168 -21.99 -26.09 -21.11
CA ASN A 168 -22.80 -26.95 -21.96
C ASN A 168 -22.18 -28.34 -22.09
N ALA A 169 -22.42 -29.18 -21.10
CA ALA A 169 -22.41 -30.62 -21.30
C ALA A 169 -23.80 -31.02 -21.79
N ASN A 170 -24.03 -30.91 -23.07
CA ASN A 170 -25.17 -31.55 -23.69
C ASN A 170 -24.82 -33.02 -23.89
N VAL A 171 -25.35 -33.82 -22.98
CA VAL A 171 -25.51 -35.25 -23.10
C VAL A 171 -26.41 -35.54 -24.29
N THR A 172 -25.88 -36.18 -25.31
CA THR A 172 -26.71 -36.99 -26.21
C THR A 172 -26.29 -38.44 -26.03
N THR A 173 -27.21 -39.12 -25.40
CA THR A 173 -27.32 -40.55 -25.30
C THR A 173 -27.57 -41.19 -26.65
N SER A 174 -26.87 -42.31 -26.87
CA SER A 174 -27.38 -43.59 -27.35
C SER A 174 -27.62 -43.79 -28.85
N PRO A 175 -27.81 -45.02 -29.28
CA PRO A 175 -27.30 -46.28 -28.81
C PRO A 175 -26.92 -47.27 -29.97
N THR A 176 -26.54 -48.50 -29.57
CA THR A 176 -26.72 -49.79 -30.27
C THR A 176 -25.79 -50.20 -31.40
N GLY A 177 -25.40 -51.40 -31.24
CA GLY A 177 -25.01 -52.35 -32.25
C GLY A 177 -23.81 -53.18 -31.82
N ASN A 178 -23.98 -54.15 -31.02
CA ASN A 178 -24.30 -55.54 -31.18
C ASN A 178 -23.32 -56.25 -32.13
N VAL A 179 -22.87 -57.39 -31.62
CA VAL A 179 -22.59 -58.70 -32.18
C VAL A 179 -21.13 -59.09 -32.42
N ALA A 180 -20.78 -59.99 -31.58
CA ALA A 180 -20.34 -61.42 -31.82
C ALA A 180 -18.90 -61.58 -32.32
N ALA A 181 -18.17 -62.24 -31.52
CA ALA A 181 -17.92 -63.67 -31.48
C ALA A 181 -16.72 -64.19 -32.29
N ALA A 182 -16.07 -65.02 -31.64
CA ALA A 182 -15.34 -66.23 -32.10
C ALA A 182 -13.82 -66.03 -32.24
N GLN A 183 -13.16 -66.66 -31.33
CA GLN A 183 -12.55 -67.97 -31.40
C GLN A 183 -11.19 -68.02 -32.09
N ASP A 184 -10.37 -68.65 -31.34
CA ASP A 184 -9.31 -69.61 -31.64
C ASP A 184 -7.92 -69.14 -32.06
N MET A 185 -7.11 -69.41 -31.27
CA MET A 185 -5.90 -70.27 -31.09
C MET A 185 -4.89 -69.54 -30.18
#